data_c13db0dc71bff160a15417a671541050
#
_entry.id   c13db0dc71bff160a15417a671541050
#
_cell.length_a   1.000
_cell.length_b   1.000
_cell.length_c   1.000
_cell.angle_alpha   90.00
_cell.angle_beta   90.00
_cell.angle_gamma   90.00
#
_symmetry.space_group_name_H-M   'P 1'
#
loop_
_entity.id
_entity.type
_entity.pdbx_description
1 polymer ?
#
loop_
_entity_poly.entity_id
_entity_poly.type
_entity_poly.pdbx_seq_one_letter_code
_entity_poly.pdbx_strand_id
1 'polypeptide(L)'
;RQAYGVLCGGVGVFLNICLFIGKFLAGFFSGSIAVTADAFNNLSDAGSSIITLVGFKMAGQKPDSDHPFGHGRIEYLSGFLVAVIILIMAFELLKSSVDKIIHPEPIDTGILVIVVLAVSILVKIYMFCYNKSVAKKIDSAAMDATAMDSLSDSVATTVVLIATLVSFFSGIQIDGYCGVIVALFVGMTGFQAAKETIDPLLGQPPEPAFVKQ
;
A
#
# COMPACT_ATOMS: atom_id res chain seq x y z
N ARG A 1 -24.50 5.95 2.43
CA ARG A 1 -23.35 5.57 1.56
C ARG A 1 -22.07 6.25 2.05
N GLN A 2 -22.00 7.58 2.11
CA GLN A 2 -20.79 8.35 2.47
C GLN A 2 -20.23 7.99 3.86
N ALA A 3 -21.06 7.88 4.88
CA ALA A 3 -20.64 7.54 6.25
C ALA A 3 -19.98 6.14 6.32
N TYR A 4 -20.50 5.16 5.58
CA TYR A 4 -19.88 3.82 5.51
C TYR A 4 -18.52 3.86 4.81
N GLY A 5 -18.39 4.61 3.70
CA GLY A 5 -17.11 4.76 3.00
C GLY A 5 -16.03 5.42 3.87
N VAL A 6 -16.39 6.49 4.60
CA VAL A 6 -15.45 7.17 5.52
C VAL A 6 -15.05 6.26 6.69
N LEU A 7 -15.98 5.50 7.26
CA LEU A 7 -15.68 4.58 8.35
C LEU A 7 -14.75 3.45 7.87
N CYS A 8 -15.06 2.82 6.73
CA CYS A 8 -14.25 1.75 6.16
C CYS A 8 -12.85 2.25 5.80
N GLY A 9 -12.76 3.44 5.16
CA GLY A 9 -11.47 4.06 4.85
C GLY A 9 -10.66 4.34 6.11
N GLY A 10 -11.26 4.90 7.16
CA GLY A 10 -10.59 5.18 8.43
C GLY A 10 -10.08 3.91 9.13
N VAL A 11 -10.91 2.86 9.17
CA VAL A 11 -10.49 1.55 9.70
C VAL A 11 -9.38 0.94 8.86
N GLY A 12 -9.46 1.04 7.53
CA GLY A 12 -8.42 0.57 6.61
C GLY A 12 -7.08 1.25 6.85
N VAL A 13 -7.06 2.59 6.96
CA VAL A 13 -5.85 3.37 7.30
C VAL A 13 -5.27 2.92 8.62
N PHE A 14 -6.09 2.82 9.67
CA PHE A 14 -5.62 2.43 10.99
C PHE A 14 -5.00 1.03 10.99
N LEU A 15 -5.68 0.06 10.38
CA LEU A 15 -5.17 -1.32 10.30
C LEU A 15 -3.89 -1.41 9.47
N ASN A 16 -3.81 -0.71 8.32
CA ASN A 16 -2.59 -0.69 7.50
C ASN A 16 -1.40 -0.05 8.23
N ILE A 17 -1.62 1.01 9.02
CA ILE A 17 -0.57 1.59 9.86
C ILE A 17 -0.12 0.61 10.94
N CYS A 18 -1.04 -0.08 11.62
CA CYS A 18 -0.70 -1.10 12.61
C CYS A 18 0.09 -2.25 11.98
N LEU A 19 -0.32 -2.73 10.81
CA LEU A 19 0.39 -3.77 10.06
C LEU A 19 1.77 -3.30 9.62
N PHE A 20 1.89 -2.07 9.12
CA PHE A 20 3.19 -1.47 8.79
C PHE A 20 4.13 -1.50 9.99
N ILE A 21 3.71 -0.94 11.13
CA ILE A 21 4.56 -0.88 12.33
C ILE A 21 4.97 -2.29 12.77
N GLY A 22 4.04 -3.23 12.86
CA GLY A 22 4.32 -4.60 13.28
C GLY A 22 5.31 -5.32 12.36
N LYS A 23 5.08 -5.28 11.04
CA LYS A 23 5.96 -5.89 10.04
C LYS A 23 7.31 -5.17 9.95
N PHE A 24 7.32 -3.83 10.02
CA PHE A 24 8.56 -3.05 9.98
C PHE A 24 9.48 -3.40 11.16
N LEU A 25 8.96 -3.44 12.37
CA LEU A 25 9.73 -3.85 13.54
C LEU A 25 10.19 -5.30 13.42
N ALA A 26 9.32 -6.21 12.98
CA ALA A 26 9.69 -7.61 12.78
C ALA A 26 10.80 -7.76 11.72
N GLY A 27 10.68 -7.08 10.59
CA GLY A 27 11.69 -7.08 9.52
C GLY A 27 13.01 -6.45 9.95
N PHE A 28 12.95 -5.33 10.66
CA PHE A 28 14.13 -4.62 11.16
C PHE A 28 14.93 -5.47 12.16
N PHE A 29 14.26 -6.06 13.15
CA PHE A 29 14.94 -6.87 14.16
C PHE A 29 15.42 -8.24 13.64
N SER A 30 14.73 -8.80 12.64
CA SER A 30 15.16 -10.07 12.01
C SER A 30 16.19 -9.88 10.90
N GLY A 31 16.40 -8.65 10.41
CA GLY A 31 17.21 -8.37 9.23
C GLY A 31 16.59 -8.87 7.93
N SER A 32 15.26 -9.17 7.91
CA SER A 32 14.57 -9.60 6.68
C SER A 32 14.13 -8.40 5.85
N ILE A 33 14.74 -8.28 4.66
CA ILE A 33 14.39 -7.25 3.68
C ILE A 33 13.03 -7.53 3.06
N ALA A 34 12.69 -8.79 2.83
CA ALA A 34 11.39 -9.16 2.28
C ALA A 34 10.23 -8.75 3.20
N VAL A 35 10.37 -8.97 4.52
CA VAL A 35 9.37 -8.55 5.52
C VAL A 35 9.30 -7.02 5.62
N THR A 36 10.45 -6.35 5.55
CA THR A 36 10.50 -4.88 5.54
C THR A 36 9.85 -4.30 4.28
N ALA A 37 10.10 -4.88 3.12
CA ALA A 37 9.46 -4.48 1.86
C ALA A 37 7.94 -4.66 1.91
N ASP A 38 7.46 -5.79 2.46
CA ASP A 38 6.04 -6.05 2.65
C ASP A 38 5.38 -5.09 3.67
N ALA A 39 6.14 -4.62 4.68
CA ALA A 39 5.69 -3.53 5.56
C ALA A 39 5.45 -2.24 4.78
N PHE A 40 6.37 -1.83 3.90
CA PHE A 40 6.20 -0.62 3.09
C PHE A 40 5.03 -0.70 2.12
N ASN A 41 4.64 -1.89 1.65
CA ASN A 41 3.41 -2.05 0.90
C ASN A 41 2.19 -1.58 1.72
N ASN A 42 2.08 -2.00 3.00
CA ASN A 42 0.99 -1.52 3.87
C ASN A 42 1.04 -0.01 4.14
N LEU A 43 2.23 0.59 4.18
CA LEU A 43 2.36 2.05 4.28
C LEU A 43 1.86 2.76 3.02
N SER A 44 2.14 2.20 1.84
CA SER A 44 1.61 2.68 0.55
C SER A 44 0.09 2.68 0.54
N ASP A 45 -0.54 1.59 1.01
CA ASP A 45 -1.99 1.45 1.10
C ASP A 45 -2.61 2.47 2.07
N ALA A 46 -1.97 2.66 3.23
CA ALA A 46 -2.38 3.68 4.19
C ALA A 46 -2.27 5.08 3.58
N GLY A 47 -1.18 5.38 2.89
CA GLY A 47 -0.95 6.66 2.20
C GLY A 47 -2.03 6.96 1.17
N SER A 48 -2.31 6.02 0.27
CA SER A 48 -3.36 6.13 -0.75
C SER A 48 -4.75 6.35 -0.12
N SER A 49 -5.05 5.63 0.96
CA SER A 49 -6.31 5.79 1.70
C SER A 49 -6.43 7.15 2.39
N ILE A 50 -5.34 7.67 2.98
CA ILE A 50 -5.31 9.01 3.59
C ILE A 50 -5.54 10.09 2.54
N ILE A 51 -4.87 9.99 1.40
CA ILE A 51 -5.05 10.94 0.28
C ILE A 51 -6.50 11.00 -0.15
N THR A 52 -7.12 9.83 -0.32
CA THR A 52 -8.53 9.72 -0.70
C THR A 52 -9.44 10.37 0.35
N LEU A 53 -9.21 10.12 1.65
CA LEU A 53 -9.99 10.73 2.74
C LEU A 53 -9.80 12.25 2.83
N VAL A 54 -8.56 12.73 2.72
CA VAL A 54 -8.24 14.17 2.75
C VAL A 54 -8.84 14.87 1.54
N GLY A 55 -8.74 14.26 0.36
CA GLY A 55 -9.30 14.79 -0.86
C GLY A 55 -10.81 14.97 -0.80
N PHE A 56 -11.54 13.98 -0.33
CA PHE A 56 -12.98 14.10 -0.09
C PHE A 56 -13.32 15.23 0.88
N LYS A 57 -12.51 15.42 1.92
CA LYS A 57 -12.74 16.48 2.92
C LYS A 57 -12.42 17.87 2.36
N MET A 58 -11.36 18.02 1.57
CA MET A 58 -10.93 19.29 1.00
C MET A 58 -11.75 19.71 -0.22
N ALA A 59 -12.21 18.75 -1.02
CA ALA A 59 -13.09 19.03 -2.17
C ALA A 59 -14.41 19.69 -1.74
N GLY A 60 -14.82 19.52 -0.47
CA GLY A 60 -15.99 20.19 0.12
C GLY A 60 -15.73 21.61 0.63
N GLN A 61 -14.47 22.13 0.62
CA GLN A 61 -14.17 23.48 1.08
C GLN A 61 -14.49 24.51 -0.02
N LYS A 62 -15.15 25.61 0.39
CA LYS A 62 -15.49 26.72 -0.52
C LYS A 62 -14.22 27.46 -0.95
N PRO A 63 -14.18 28.01 -2.19
CA PRO A 63 -13.13 28.91 -2.62
C PRO A 63 -12.96 30.07 -1.64
N ASP A 64 -11.74 30.48 -1.38
CA ASP A 64 -11.38 31.67 -0.60
C ASP A 64 -10.72 32.75 -1.47
N SER A 65 -10.36 33.90 -0.86
CA SER A 65 -9.75 35.03 -1.58
C SER A 65 -8.38 34.69 -2.19
N ASP A 66 -7.64 33.76 -1.59
CA ASP A 66 -6.30 33.36 -2.00
C ASP A 66 -6.35 32.20 -3.01
N HIS A 67 -7.41 31.39 -2.96
CA HIS A 67 -7.64 30.25 -3.85
C HIS A 67 -9.03 30.33 -4.51
N PRO A 68 -9.23 31.20 -5.51
CA PRO A 68 -10.52 31.42 -6.18
C PRO A 68 -11.10 30.18 -6.86
N PHE A 69 -10.23 29.22 -7.25
CA PHE A 69 -10.60 27.97 -7.90
C PHE A 69 -10.74 26.79 -6.91
N GLY A 70 -10.65 27.07 -5.57
CA GLY A 70 -10.74 26.06 -4.53
C GLY A 70 -9.44 25.28 -4.31
N HIS A 71 -9.45 24.42 -3.29
CA HIS A 71 -8.28 23.68 -2.79
C HIS A 71 -8.13 22.26 -3.36
N GLY A 72 -8.95 21.88 -4.34
CA GLY A 72 -8.98 20.52 -4.87
C GLY A 72 -7.66 19.98 -5.42
N ARG A 73 -6.76 20.87 -5.88
CA ARG A 73 -5.44 20.49 -6.42
C ARG A 73 -4.44 20.07 -5.35
N ILE A 74 -4.63 20.46 -4.09
CA ILE A 74 -3.75 20.09 -2.97
C ILE A 74 -3.82 18.56 -2.72
N GLU A 75 -4.97 17.95 -2.96
CA GLU A 75 -5.15 16.51 -2.92
C GLU A 75 -4.14 15.79 -3.82
N TYR A 76 -4.12 16.15 -5.09
CA TYR A 76 -3.24 15.53 -6.08
C TYR A 76 -1.75 15.79 -5.78
N LEU A 77 -1.41 16.99 -5.30
CA LEU A 77 -0.04 17.33 -4.92
C LEU A 77 0.43 16.49 -3.71
N SER A 78 -0.43 16.34 -2.70
CA SER A 78 -0.14 15.49 -1.53
C SER A 78 0.01 14.03 -1.94
N GLY A 79 -0.86 13.53 -2.82
CA GLY A 79 -0.78 12.19 -3.39
C GLY A 79 0.50 11.94 -4.15
N PHE A 80 0.89 12.88 -4.98
CA PHE A 80 2.14 12.81 -5.71
C PHE A 80 3.36 12.76 -4.79
N LEU A 81 3.38 13.57 -3.72
CA LEU A 81 4.47 13.54 -2.75
C LEU A 81 4.59 12.18 -2.06
N VAL A 82 3.47 11.58 -1.63
CA VAL A 82 3.46 10.24 -1.06
C VAL A 82 3.97 9.19 -2.06
N ALA A 83 3.50 9.26 -3.31
CA ALA A 83 3.94 8.35 -4.36
C ALA A 83 5.46 8.45 -4.63
N VAL A 84 6.03 9.66 -4.61
CA VAL A 84 7.48 9.87 -4.74
C VAL A 84 8.24 9.23 -3.57
N ILE A 85 7.76 9.39 -2.33
CA ILE A 85 8.37 8.76 -1.16
C ILE A 85 8.36 7.24 -1.31
N ILE A 86 7.23 6.66 -1.73
CA ILE A 86 7.10 5.21 -1.96
C ILE A 86 8.09 4.74 -3.03
N LEU A 87 8.26 5.47 -4.13
CA LEU A 87 9.23 5.16 -5.19
C LEU A 87 10.68 5.18 -4.69
N ILE A 88 11.05 6.18 -3.88
CA ILE A 88 12.37 6.26 -3.26
C ILE A 88 12.60 5.03 -2.36
N MET A 89 11.61 4.68 -1.54
CA MET A 89 11.70 3.53 -0.65
C MET A 89 11.77 2.20 -1.42
N ALA A 90 10.99 2.04 -2.49
CA ALA A 90 11.05 0.87 -3.36
C ALA A 90 12.44 0.71 -3.99
N PHE A 91 13.07 1.81 -4.40
CA PHE A 91 14.44 1.80 -4.94
C PHE A 91 15.48 1.39 -3.89
N GLU A 92 15.40 1.93 -2.67
CA GLU A 92 16.29 1.55 -1.57
C GLU A 92 16.10 0.07 -1.18
N LEU A 93 14.87 -0.43 -1.13
CA LEU A 93 14.57 -1.83 -0.88
C LEU A 93 15.12 -2.73 -1.99
N LEU A 94 14.98 -2.33 -3.26
CA LEU A 94 15.53 -3.07 -4.39
C LEU A 94 17.06 -3.17 -4.30
N LYS A 95 17.73 -2.05 -4.03
CA LYS A 95 19.17 -1.98 -3.85
C LYS A 95 19.63 -2.89 -2.69
N SER A 96 18.99 -2.80 -1.53
CA SER A 96 19.30 -3.61 -0.36
C SER A 96 19.04 -5.10 -0.62
N SER A 97 17.98 -5.44 -1.37
CA SER A 97 17.68 -6.83 -1.74
C SER A 97 18.73 -7.42 -2.67
N VAL A 98 19.19 -6.64 -3.66
CA VAL A 98 20.28 -7.05 -4.57
C VAL A 98 21.59 -7.22 -3.80
N ASP A 99 21.92 -6.28 -2.90
CA ASP A 99 23.12 -6.39 -2.07
C ASP A 99 23.10 -7.67 -1.21
N LYS A 100 21.96 -8.00 -0.63
CA LYS A 100 21.76 -9.23 0.16
C LYS A 100 21.84 -10.52 -0.67
N ILE A 101 21.56 -10.46 -1.97
CA ILE A 101 21.77 -11.59 -2.88
C ILE A 101 23.28 -11.79 -3.12
N ILE A 102 24.04 -10.69 -3.26
CA ILE A 102 25.48 -10.71 -3.53
C ILE A 102 26.27 -11.06 -2.26
N HIS A 103 25.85 -10.50 -1.13
CA HIS A 103 26.46 -10.68 0.19
C HIS A 103 25.42 -11.28 1.16
N PRO A 104 25.18 -12.59 1.13
CA PRO A 104 24.17 -13.23 1.95
C PRO A 104 24.49 -13.07 3.45
N GLU A 105 23.62 -12.40 4.18
CA GLU A 105 23.70 -12.27 5.63
C GLU A 105 22.69 -13.21 6.29
N PRO A 106 23.04 -13.88 7.41
CA PRO A 106 22.12 -14.73 8.12
C PRO A 106 20.93 -13.91 8.65
N ILE A 107 19.73 -14.43 8.42
CA ILE A 107 18.49 -13.84 8.91
C ILE A 107 18.16 -14.53 10.24
N ASP A 108 17.93 -13.75 11.28
CA ASP A 108 17.40 -14.28 12.53
C ASP A 108 15.85 -14.38 12.42
N THR A 109 15.41 -15.42 11.70
CA THR A 109 13.98 -15.73 11.54
C THR A 109 13.44 -16.31 12.83
N GLY A 110 13.19 -15.46 13.81
CA GLY A 110 12.51 -15.86 15.04
C GLY A 110 11.03 -16.18 14.80
N ILE A 111 10.46 -17.01 15.68
CA ILE A 111 9.01 -17.32 15.70
C ILE A 111 8.16 -16.04 15.66
N LEU A 112 8.64 -14.94 16.25
CA LEU A 112 7.95 -13.65 16.25
C LEU A 112 7.62 -13.15 14.84
N VAL A 113 8.56 -13.27 13.89
CA VAL A 113 8.36 -12.84 12.50
C VAL A 113 7.24 -13.64 11.84
N ILE A 114 7.27 -14.96 12.03
CA ILE A 114 6.25 -15.88 11.49
C ILE A 114 4.86 -15.52 12.05
N VAL A 115 4.78 -15.24 13.36
CA VAL A 115 3.52 -14.85 14.02
C VAL A 115 3.02 -13.51 13.48
N VAL A 116 3.89 -12.52 13.32
CA VAL A 116 3.51 -11.20 12.78
C VAL A 116 2.99 -11.32 11.34
N LEU A 117 3.64 -12.10 10.49
CA LEU A 117 3.18 -12.34 9.11
C LEU A 117 1.85 -13.09 9.07
N ALA A 118 1.69 -14.14 9.88
CA ALA A 118 0.44 -14.89 9.97
C ALA A 118 -0.73 -14.01 10.44
N VAL A 119 -0.52 -13.21 11.49
CA VAL A 119 -1.52 -12.24 11.97
C VAL A 119 -1.84 -11.22 10.89
N SER A 120 -0.84 -10.74 10.14
CA SER A 120 -1.05 -9.79 9.04
C SER A 120 -1.95 -10.36 7.96
N ILE A 121 -1.74 -11.61 7.57
CA ILE A 121 -2.58 -12.31 6.59
C ILE A 121 -4.04 -12.38 7.09
N LEU A 122 -4.24 -12.77 8.35
CA LEU A 122 -5.59 -12.85 8.94
C LEU A 122 -6.28 -11.48 8.95
N VAL A 123 -5.56 -10.40 9.30
CA VAL A 123 -6.11 -9.03 9.29
C VAL A 123 -6.49 -8.62 7.87
N LYS A 124 -5.65 -8.89 6.86
CA LYS A 124 -5.94 -8.56 5.44
C LYS A 124 -7.12 -9.38 4.90
N ILE A 125 -7.25 -10.65 5.26
CA ILE A 125 -8.42 -11.47 4.92
C ILE A 125 -9.69 -10.90 5.59
N TYR A 126 -9.60 -10.50 6.85
CA TYR A 126 -10.72 -9.83 7.53
C TYR A 126 -11.11 -8.53 6.81
N MET A 127 -10.14 -7.69 6.43
CA MET A 127 -10.39 -6.46 5.67
C MET A 127 -11.06 -6.76 4.32
N PHE A 128 -10.60 -7.79 3.60
CA PHE A 128 -11.23 -8.26 2.36
C PHE A 128 -12.72 -8.62 2.60
N CYS A 129 -13.01 -9.49 3.55
CA CYS A 129 -14.37 -9.93 3.85
C CYS A 129 -15.27 -8.76 4.27
N TYR A 130 -14.76 -7.88 5.12
CA TYR A 130 -15.46 -6.70 5.59
C TYR A 130 -15.77 -5.72 4.45
N ASN A 131 -14.75 -5.31 3.68
CA ASN A 131 -14.90 -4.39 2.56
C ASN A 131 -15.81 -4.97 1.47
N LYS A 132 -15.70 -6.26 1.15
CA LYS A 132 -16.56 -6.95 0.18
C LYS A 132 -18.02 -6.97 0.63
N SER A 133 -18.27 -7.20 1.93
CA SER A 133 -19.63 -7.16 2.50
C SER A 133 -20.23 -5.75 2.42
N VAL A 134 -19.45 -4.72 2.72
CA VAL A 134 -19.89 -3.32 2.62
C VAL A 134 -20.10 -2.92 1.17
N ALA A 135 -19.17 -3.26 0.28
CA ALA A 135 -19.30 -2.99 -1.17
C ALA A 135 -20.63 -3.47 -1.74
N LYS A 136 -21.02 -4.70 -1.39
CA LYS A 136 -22.33 -5.26 -1.80
C LYS A 136 -23.52 -4.50 -1.21
N LYS A 137 -23.42 -4.01 0.04
CA LYS A 137 -24.53 -3.29 0.70
C LYS A 137 -24.76 -1.89 0.12
N ILE A 138 -23.69 -1.21 -0.27
CA ILE A 138 -23.78 0.17 -0.78
C ILE A 138 -23.68 0.28 -2.30
N ASP A 139 -23.50 -0.87 -2.99
CA ASP A 139 -23.29 -0.97 -4.44
C ASP A 139 -22.19 0.00 -4.90
N SER A 140 -20.96 -0.24 -4.38
CA SER A 140 -19.80 0.63 -4.61
C SER A 140 -18.64 -0.14 -5.22
N ALA A 141 -18.32 0.17 -6.48
CA ALA A 141 -17.18 -0.40 -7.18
C ALA A 141 -15.84 -0.02 -6.51
N ALA A 142 -15.73 1.18 -5.94
CA ALA A 142 -14.54 1.62 -5.22
C ALA A 142 -14.27 0.76 -3.97
N MET A 143 -15.32 0.41 -3.20
CA MET A 143 -15.17 -0.48 -2.06
C MET A 143 -14.85 -1.92 -2.48
N ASP A 144 -15.36 -2.36 -3.64
CA ASP A 144 -15.01 -3.67 -4.20
C ASP A 144 -13.53 -3.72 -4.61
N ALA A 145 -13.04 -2.67 -5.24
CA ALA A 145 -11.61 -2.53 -5.58
C ALA A 145 -10.74 -2.56 -4.31
N THR A 146 -11.10 -1.84 -3.24
CA THR A 146 -10.37 -1.87 -1.95
C THR A 146 -10.40 -3.27 -1.32
N ALA A 147 -11.48 -4.03 -1.49
CA ALA A 147 -11.53 -5.41 -1.03
C ALA A 147 -10.53 -6.29 -1.81
N MET A 148 -10.51 -6.18 -3.15
CA MET A 148 -9.59 -6.94 -3.98
C MET A 148 -8.12 -6.59 -3.71
N ASP A 149 -7.82 -5.33 -3.42
CA ASP A 149 -6.50 -4.86 -2.98
C ASP A 149 -6.05 -5.56 -1.69
N SER A 150 -6.90 -5.60 -0.66
CA SER A 150 -6.64 -6.33 0.58
C SER A 150 -6.40 -7.84 0.36
N LEU A 151 -7.06 -8.45 -0.62
CA LEU A 151 -6.82 -9.84 -0.99
C LEU A 151 -5.45 -10.02 -1.64
N SER A 152 -5.09 -9.14 -2.58
CA SER A 152 -3.78 -9.15 -3.25
C SER A 152 -2.63 -9.01 -2.26
N ASP A 153 -2.77 -8.13 -1.26
CA ASP A 153 -1.81 -7.96 -0.18
C ASP A 153 -1.67 -9.21 0.69
N SER A 154 -2.80 -9.88 0.97
CA SER A 154 -2.78 -11.16 1.69
C SER A 154 -1.98 -12.22 0.93
N VAL A 155 -2.11 -12.28 -0.39
CA VAL A 155 -1.32 -13.19 -1.25
C VAL A 155 0.16 -12.81 -1.21
N ALA A 156 0.51 -11.51 -1.37
CA ALA A 156 1.89 -11.04 -1.31
C ALA A 156 2.55 -11.37 0.04
N THR A 157 1.87 -11.08 1.16
CA THR A 157 2.37 -11.44 2.51
C THR A 157 2.51 -12.96 2.69
N THR A 158 1.63 -13.76 2.06
CA THR A 158 1.73 -15.23 2.10
C THR A 158 3.00 -15.71 1.39
N VAL A 159 3.37 -15.12 0.27
CA VAL A 159 4.64 -15.43 -0.42
C VAL A 159 5.84 -15.11 0.48
N VAL A 160 5.83 -13.96 1.16
CA VAL A 160 6.88 -13.58 2.12
C VAL A 160 6.93 -14.57 3.30
N LEU A 161 5.77 -14.99 3.82
CA LEU A 161 5.70 -15.99 4.90
C LEU A 161 6.29 -17.33 4.46
N ILE A 162 5.95 -17.82 3.26
CA ILE A 162 6.50 -19.06 2.72
C ILE A 162 8.03 -18.94 2.59
N ALA A 163 8.54 -17.84 2.06
CA ALA A 163 9.98 -17.59 1.96
C ALA A 163 10.66 -17.61 3.33
N THR A 164 10.04 -16.96 4.32
CA THR A 164 10.54 -16.93 5.70
C THR A 164 10.55 -18.34 6.32
N LEU A 165 9.50 -19.14 6.11
CA LEU A 165 9.44 -20.53 6.58
C LEU A 165 10.50 -21.41 5.90
N VAL A 166 10.70 -21.26 4.59
CA VAL A 166 11.75 -22.00 3.87
C VAL A 166 13.11 -21.63 4.42
N SER A 167 13.40 -20.34 4.64
CA SER A 167 14.66 -19.91 5.27
C SER A 167 14.83 -20.51 6.68
N PHE A 168 13.76 -20.53 7.47
CA PHE A 168 13.79 -21.07 8.84
C PHE A 168 14.10 -22.57 8.89
N PHE A 169 13.49 -23.38 8.01
CA PHE A 169 13.64 -24.84 8.04
C PHE A 169 14.82 -25.36 7.23
N SER A 170 15.15 -24.73 6.11
CA SER A 170 16.20 -25.22 5.20
C SER A 170 17.54 -24.51 5.36
N GLY A 171 17.57 -23.35 6.05
CA GLY A 171 18.74 -22.50 6.12
C GLY A 171 19.13 -21.84 4.79
N ILE A 172 18.30 -21.99 3.73
CA ILE A 172 18.55 -21.38 2.43
C ILE A 172 18.08 -19.93 2.48
N GLN A 173 18.98 -19.01 2.18
CA GLN A 173 18.69 -17.58 2.20
C GLN A 173 18.04 -17.14 0.89
N ILE A 174 16.71 -17.18 0.82
CA ILE A 174 15.91 -16.71 -0.33
C ILE A 174 15.29 -15.32 -0.11
N ASP A 175 15.51 -14.72 1.05
CA ASP A 175 14.96 -13.43 1.45
C ASP A 175 15.27 -12.30 0.46
N GLY A 176 16.53 -12.22 -0.01
CA GLY A 176 16.94 -11.22 -1.01
C GLY A 176 16.14 -11.34 -2.32
N TYR A 177 15.89 -12.57 -2.79
CA TYR A 177 15.10 -12.78 -4.01
C TYR A 177 13.64 -12.38 -3.82
N CYS A 178 13.04 -12.76 -2.69
CA CYS A 178 11.68 -12.32 -2.34
C CYS A 178 11.62 -10.81 -2.13
N GLY A 179 12.65 -10.21 -1.51
CA GLY A 179 12.76 -8.76 -1.35
C GLY A 179 12.77 -8.02 -2.69
N VAL A 180 13.48 -8.53 -3.72
CA VAL A 180 13.44 -7.96 -5.08
C VAL A 180 12.02 -7.99 -5.65
N ILE A 181 11.33 -9.13 -5.56
CA ILE A 181 9.97 -9.28 -6.11
C ILE A 181 9.02 -8.28 -5.43
N VAL A 182 9.05 -8.20 -4.10
CA VAL A 182 8.18 -7.28 -3.33
C VAL A 182 8.57 -5.83 -3.59
N ALA A 183 9.86 -5.48 -3.66
CA ALA A 183 10.31 -4.12 -3.97
C ALA A 183 9.87 -3.67 -5.37
N LEU A 184 9.91 -4.55 -6.37
CA LEU A 184 9.38 -4.27 -7.70
C LEU A 184 7.86 -4.05 -7.67
N PHE A 185 7.13 -4.86 -6.91
CA PHE A 185 5.68 -4.69 -6.74
C PHE A 185 5.36 -3.35 -6.09
N VAL A 186 6.03 -2.98 -4.98
CA VAL A 186 5.88 -1.67 -4.32
C VAL A 186 6.25 -0.51 -5.26
N GLY A 187 7.31 -0.69 -6.07
CA GLY A 187 7.69 0.29 -7.09
C GLY A 187 6.62 0.49 -8.17
N MET A 188 5.99 -0.59 -8.62
CA MET A 188 4.89 -0.51 -9.60
C MET A 188 3.67 0.19 -9.02
N THR A 189 3.28 -0.11 -7.79
CA THR A 189 2.15 0.57 -7.11
C THR A 189 2.45 2.04 -6.88
N GLY A 190 3.68 2.39 -6.46
CA GLY A 190 4.13 3.78 -6.32
C GLY A 190 4.12 4.55 -7.65
N PHE A 191 4.56 3.91 -8.74
CA PHE A 191 4.52 4.53 -10.08
C PHE A 191 3.09 4.75 -10.56
N GLN A 192 2.21 3.80 -10.35
CA GLN A 192 0.79 3.93 -10.69
C GLN A 192 0.14 5.07 -9.88
N ALA A 193 0.38 5.14 -8.57
CA ALA A 193 -0.11 6.22 -7.72
C ALA A 193 0.42 7.60 -8.16
N ALA A 194 1.70 7.70 -8.55
CA ALA A 194 2.28 8.92 -9.09
C ALA A 194 1.58 9.35 -10.40
N LYS A 195 1.32 8.41 -11.30
CA LYS A 195 0.63 8.67 -12.56
C LYS A 195 -0.80 9.14 -12.32
N GLU A 196 -1.57 8.46 -11.49
CA GLU A 196 -2.95 8.81 -11.16
C GLU A 196 -3.09 10.19 -10.51
N THR A 197 -2.05 10.65 -9.81
CA THR A 197 -2.04 11.99 -9.19
C THR A 197 -1.54 13.08 -10.12
N ILE A 198 -0.67 12.77 -11.09
CA ILE A 198 -0.16 13.74 -12.08
C ILE A 198 -1.18 13.98 -13.21
N ASP A 199 -1.84 12.95 -13.72
CA ASP A 199 -2.75 13.03 -14.85
C ASP A 199 -3.83 14.13 -14.66
N PRO A 200 -4.51 14.25 -13.51
CA PRO A 200 -5.45 15.36 -13.27
C PRO A 200 -4.80 16.75 -13.16
N LEU A 201 -3.52 16.83 -12.75
CA LEU A 201 -2.79 18.12 -12.67
C LEU A 201 -2.40 18.64 -14.06
N LEU A 202 -2.08 17.73 -14.98
CA LEU A 202 -1.73 18.06 -16.37
C LEU A 202 -2.97 18.39 -17.23
N GLY A 203 -4.17 18.03 -16.77
CA GLY A 203 -5.42 18.19 -17.50
C GLY A 203 -5.79 16.92 -18.28
N GLN A 204 -6.96 16.38 -17.98
CA GLN A 204 -7.50 15.26 -18.72
C GLN A 204 -8.16 15.74 -20.03
N PRO A 205 -8.03 14.99 -21.13
CA PRO A 205 -8.79 15.29 -22.33
C PRO A 205 -10.30 15.22 -22.03
N PRO A 206 -11.12 16.07 -22.67
CA PRO A 206 -12.56 16.01 -22.47
C PRO A 206 -13.13 14.65 -22.82
N GLU A 207 -14.17 14.22 -22.12
CA GLU A 207 -14.80 12.92 -22.37
C GLU A 207 -15.20 12.79 -23.84
N PRO A 208 -15.02 11.59 -24.46
CA PRO A 208 -15.36 11.38 -25.87
C PRO A 208 -16.82 11.70 -26.22
N ALA A 209 -17.72 11.65 -25.24
CA ALA A 209 -19.11 12.04 -25.38
C ALA A 209 -19.29 13.56 -25.58
N PHE A 210 -18.42 14.37 -24.99
CA PHE A 210 -18.43 15.84 -25.09
C PHE A 210 -17.86 16.34 -26.42
N VAL A 211 -16.89 15.60 -27.00
CA VAL A 211 -16.25 15.95 -28.29
C VAL A 211 -17.13 15.61 -29.49
N LYS A 212 -18.15 14.76 -29.32
CA LYS A 212 -19.07 14.33 -30.38
C LYS A 212 -20.36 15.19 -30.49
N GLN A 213 -20.50 16.22 -29.68
CA GLN A 213 -21.55 17.25 -29.83
C GLN A 213 -21.02 18.45 -30.63
#